data_010380b0779507fe94f7e90cce76a0c7
#
_entry.id   010380b0779507fe94f7e90cce76a0c7
#
_cell.length_a   1.000
_cell.length_b   1.000
_cell.length_c   1.000
_cell.angle_alpha   90.00
_cell.angle_beta   90.00
_cell.angle_gamma   90.00
#
_symmetry.space_group_name_H-M   'P 1'
#
loop_
_entity.id
_entity.type
_entity.pdbx_description
1 polymer ?
#
loop_
_entity_poly.entity_id
_entity_poly.type
_entity_poly.pdbx_seq_one_letter_code
_entity_poly.pdbx_strand_id
1 'polypeptide(L)'
;MKLSVKQALYEVMKDGNLYTIWDLKKLIELRYEVYAMETSISAVMRSFRWDENRARFNLPRDINVEVLVKQNRPNGKGYLYKLITD
;
A
#
# COMPACT_ATOMS: atom_id res chain seq x y z
N MET A 1 -7.01 -18.56 -6.53
CA MET A 1 -6.50 -17.56 -7.50
C MET A 1 -5.46 -16.68 -6.81
N LYS A 2 -4.34 -16.49 -7.47
CA LYS A 2 -3.24 -15.71 -6.91
C LYS A 2 -3.45 -14.22 -7.17
N LEU A 3 -3.35 -13.39 -6.14
CA LEU A 3 -3.48 -11.95 -6.29
C LEU A 3 -2.21 -11.33 -6.88
N SER A 4 -2.36 -10.21 -7.58
CA SER A 4 -1.22 -9.40 -7.98
C SER A 4 -0.65 -8.71 -6.75
N VAL A 5 0.59 -8.19 -6.85
CA VAL A 5 1.20 -7.43 -5.76
C VAL A 5 0.31 -6.23 -5.38
N LYS A 6 -0.21 -5.54 -6.38
CA LYS A 6 -1.09 -4.38 -6.17
C LYS A 6 -2.34 -4.75 -5.39
N GLN A 7 -2.99 -5.82 -5.80
CA GLN A 7 -4.22 -6.29 -5.15
C GLN A 7 -3.96 -6.75 -3.72
N ALA A 8 -2.87 -7.50 -3.52
CA ALA A 8 -2.48 -7.98 -2.19
C ALA A 8 -2.17 -6.81 -1.24
N LEU A 9 -1.45 -5.80 -1.72
CA LEU A 9 -1.16 -4.60 -0.94
C LEU A 9 -2.43 -3.86 -0.56
N TYR A 10 -3.35 -3.71 -1.50
CA TYR A 10 -4.64 -3.08 -1.21
C TYR A 10 -5.38 -3.84 -0.11
N GLU A 11 -5.44 -5.17 -0.22
CA GLU A 11 -6.15 -5.99 0.76
C GLU A 11 -5.56 -5.87 2.17
N VAL A 12 -4.25 -5.71 2.28
CA VAL A 12 -3.60 -5.49 3.58
C VAL A 12 -3.85 -4.06 4.08
N MET A 13 -3.71 -3.06 3.22
CA MET A 13 -3.70 -1.65 3.62
C MET A 13 -5.08 -1.03 3.75
N LYS A 14 -6.12 -1.68 3.27
CA LYS A 14 -7.48 -1.10 3.28
C LYS A 14 -8.04 -0.90 4.69
N ASP A 15 -7.42 -1.52 5.70
CA ASP A 15 -7.84 -1.35 7.08
C ASP A 15 -7.47 0.02 7.67
N GLY A 16 -6.66 0.81 6.95
CA GLY A 16 -6.27 2.14 7.38
C GLY A 16 -5.15 2.18 8.40
N ASN A 17 -4.52 1.06 8.70
CA ASN A 17 -3.40 1.01 9.65
C ASN A 17 -2.09 1.43 8.99
N LEU A 18 -1.12 1.79 9.83
CA LEU A 18 0.22 2.15 9.39
C LEU A 18 1.09 0.90 9.29
N TYR A 19 1.85 0.79 8.19
CA TYR A 19 2.74 -0.35 7.94
C TYR A 19 4.09 0.11 7.43
N THR A 20 5.17 -0.59 7.82
CA THR A 20 6.47 -0.44 7.14
C THR A 20 6.44 -1.27 5.85
N ILE A 21 7.39 -0.99 4.94
CA ILE A 21 7.52 -1.82 3.72
C ILE A 21 7.81 -3.27 4.10
N TRP A 22 8.63 -3.48 5.15
CA TRP A 22 8.94 -4.83 5.60
C TRP A 22 7.68 -5.57 6.10
N ASP A 23 6.83 -4.86 6.87
CA ASP A 23 5.55 -5.43 7.33
C ASP A 23 4.68 -5.84 6.14
N LEU A 24 4.57 -4.96 5.14
CA LEU A 24 3.76 -5.23 3.95
C LEU A 24 4.29 -6.45 3.19
N LYS A 25 5.61 -6.52 3.02
CA LYS A 25 6.24 -7.65 2.37
C LYS A 25 5.88 -8.96 3.07
N LYS A 26 6.00 -8.99 4.39
CA LYS A 26 5.69 -10.18 5.19
C LYS A 26 4.21 -10.55 5.13
N LEU A 27 3.33 -9.56 5.23
CA LEU A 27 1.89 -9.80 5.25
C LEU A 27 1.37 -10.33 3.92
N ILE A 28 1.83 -9.80 2.80
CA ILE A 28 1.39 -10.32 1.50
C ILE A 28 1.94 -11.73 1.23
N GLU A 29 3.12 -12.04 1.75
CA GLU A 29 3.64 -13.42 1.68
C GLU A 29 2.80 -14.37 2.53
N LEU A 30 2.53 -14.01 3.77
CA LEU A 30 1.82 -14.87 4.72
C LEU A 30 0.36 -15.06 4.35
N ARG A 31 -0.33 -14.00 3.92
CA ARG A 31 -1.78 -14.06 3.68
C ARG A 31 -2.14 -14.51 2.28
N TYR A 32 -1.33 -14.13 1.29
CA TYR A 32 -1.71 -14.30 -0.11
C TYR A 32 -0.67 -15.05 -0.94
N GLU A 33 0.43 -15.47 -0.32
CA GLU A 33 1.52 -16.16 -1.02
C GLU A 33 2.05 -15.34 -2.20
N VAL A 34 2.07 -14.01 -2.02
CA VAL A 34 2.60 -13.09 -3.02
C VAL A 34 4.00 -12.65 -2.58
N TYR A 35 4.98 -12.84 -3.46
CA TYR A 35 6.38 -12.55 -3.18
C TYR A 35 6.82 -11.37 -4.02
N ALA A 36 7.36 -10.34 -3.37
CA ALA A 36 7.80 -9.14 -4.05
C ALA A 36 8.98 -8.53 -3.31
N MET A 37 9.84 -7.85 -4.06
CA MET A 37 10.96 -7.10 -3.47
C MET A 37 10.44 -5.78 -2.90
N GLU A 38 11.16 -5.24 -1.91
CA GLU A 38 10.77 -3.98 -1.27
C GLU A 38 10.66 -2.84 -2.27
N THR A 39 11.58 -2.79 -3.27
CA THR A 39 11.52 -1.78 -4.32
C THR A 39 10.24 -1.87 -5.15
N SER A 40 9.82 -3.10 -5.46
CA SER A 40 8.57 -3.34 -6.18
C SER A 40 7.36 -2.91 -5.36
N ILE A 41 7.35 -3.22 -4.08
CA ILE A 41 6.28 -2.83 -3.17
C ILE A 41 6.16 -1.30 -3.10
N SER A 42 7.29 -0.61 -2.97
CA SER A 42 7.32 0.85 -2.92
C SER A 42 6.77 1.46 -4.22
N ALA A 43 7.18 0.93 -5.36
CA ALA A 43 6.70 1.41 -6.66
C ALA A 43 5.19 1.19 -6.83
N VAL A 44 4.71 0.02 -6.43
CA VAL A 44 3.27 -0.31 -6.52
C VAL A 44 2.46 0.60 -5.59
N MET A 45 2.94 0.84 -4.38
CA MET A 45 2.25 1.75 -3.46
C MET A 45 2.08 3.14 -4.07
N ARG A 46 3.14 3.67 -4.69
CA ARG A 46 3.06 5.00 -5.33
C ARG A 46 2.04 5.02 -6.47
N SER A 47 1.84 3.89 -7.15
CA SER A 47 0.89 3.81 -8.25
C SER A 47 -0.57 3.94 -7.79
N PHE A 48 -0.87 3.76 -6.51
CA PHE A 48 -2.22 3.98 -6.00
C PHE A 48 -2.69 5.43 -6.17
N ARG A 49 -1.78 6.37 -6.38
CA ARG A 49 -2.12 7.77 -6.64
C ARG A 49 -2.70 7.99 -8.03
N TRP A 50 -2.50 7.05 -8.95
CA TRP A 50 -2.98 7.17 -10.33
C TRP A 50 -4.50 7.06 -10.39
N ASP A 51 -5.12 7.85 -11.27
CA ASP A 51 -6.58 7.89 -11.41
C ASP A 51 -7.20 6.52 -11.62
N GLU A 52 -6.62 5.72 -12.51
CA GLU A 52 -7.15 4.39 -12.82
C GLU A 52 -7.15 3.48 -11.59
N ASN A 53 -6.13 3.60 -10.73
CA ASN A 53 -6.06 2.80 -9.51
C ASN A 53 -7.00 3.34 -8.44
N ARG A 54 -7.20 4.63 -8.37
CA ARG A 54 -8.19 5.23 -7.47
C ARG A 54 -9.60 4.71 -7.79
N ALA A 55 -9.91 4.63 -9.08
CA ALA A 55 -11.20 4.08 -9.53
C ALA A 55 -11.32 2.60 -9.21
N ARG A 56 -10.26 1.84 -9.50
CA ARG A 56 -10.26 0.38 -9.37
C ARG A 56 -10.39 -0.08 -7.91
N PHE A 57 -9.74 0.63 -6.99
CA PHE A 57 -9.65 0.23 -5.58
C PHE A 57 -10.52 1.07 -4.65
N ASN A 58 -11.47 1.82 -5.21
CA ASN A 58 -12.39 2.63 -4.41
C ASN A 58 -11.67 3.61 -3.49
N LEU A 59 -10.65 4.27 -4.03
CA LEU A 59 -9.92 5.32 -3.34
C LEU A 59 -10.51 6.70 -3.67
N PRO A 60 -10.26 7.73 -2.85
CA PRO A 60 -10.72 9.09 -3.17
C PRO A 60 -10.31 9.50 -4.58
N ARG A 61 -11.28 9.97 -5.37
CA ARG A 61 -11.08 10.31 -6.79
C ARG A 61 -10.50 11.70 -6.99
N ASP A 62 -10.58 12.55 -5.98
CA ASP A 62 -10.04 13.90 -6.04
C ASP A 62 -8.51 13.82 -6.01
N ILE A 63 -7.87 14.31 -7.08
CA ILE A 63 -6.42 14.26 -7.21
C ILE A 63 -5.71 15.08 -6.13
N ASN A 64 -6.40 16.03 -5.51
CA ASN A 64 -5.85 16.83 -4.42
C ASN A 64 -5.86 16.10 -3.07
N VAL A 65 -6.54 14.96 -2.99
CA VAL A 65 -6.55 14.13 -1.79
C VAL A 65 -5.42 13.11 -1.89
N GLU A 66 -4.50 13.14 -0.92
CA GLU A 66 -3.40 12.16 -0.88
C GLU A 66 -3.94 10.82 -0.40
N VAL A 67 -3.79 9.79 -1.22
CA VAL A 67 -4.26 8.45 -0.88
C VAL A 67 -3.20 7.60 -0.18
N LEU A 68 -1.94 7.94 -0.32
CA LEU A 68 -0.83 7.23 0.32
C LEU A 68 -0.14 8.18 1.30
N VAL A 69 -0.43 8.01 2.57
CA VAL A 69 0.18 8.82 3.64
C VAL A 69 1.51 8.19 4.04
N LYS A 70 2.55 9.00 4.12
CA LYS A 70 3.89 8.60 4.52
C LYS A 70 4.25 9.34 5.80
N GLN A 71 4.66 8.62 6.82
CA GLN A 71 4.94 9.17 8.12
C GLN A 71 6.28 8.65 8.63
N ASN A 72 7.08 9.52 9.25
CA ASN A 72 8.34 9.12 9.84
C ASN A 72 8.10 8.20 11.04
N ARG A 73 8.95 7.19 11.19
CA ARG A 73 8.88 6.32 12.37
C ARG A 73 9.37 7.08 13.60
N PRO A 74 8.72 6.89 14.76
CA PRO A 74 9.15 7.54 16.00
C PRO A 74 10.59 7.22 16.39
N ASN A 75 11.10 6.05 16.00
CA ASN A 75 12.44 5.58 16.34
C ASN A 75 13.51 5.97 15.31
N GLY A 76 13.19 6.85 14.38
CA GLY A 76 14.16 7.54 13.57
C GLY A 76 14.60 6.93 12.25
N LYS A 77 14.31 5.66 11.96
CA LYS A 77 14.71 5.06 10.67
C LYS A 77 13.53 4.50 9.91
N GLY A 78 13.40 4.92 8.65
CA GLY A 78 12.37 4.44 7.74
C GLY A 78 11.04 5.16 7.91
N TYR A 79 10.04 4.65 7.22
CA TYR A 79 8.74 5.29 7.14
C TYR A 79 7.62 4.29 7.40
N LEU A 80 6.50 4.81 7.89
CA LEU A 80 5.24 4.08 7.94
C LEU A 80 4.34 4.58 6.82
N TYR A 81 3.56 3.68 6.26
CA TYR A 81 2.66 3.99 5.15
C TYR A 81 1.24 3.59 5.49
N LYS A 82 0.30 4.40 5.04
CA LYS A 82 -1.12 4.20 5.26
C LYS A 82 -1.88 4.54 3.98
N LEU A 83 -2.88 3.73 3.65
CA LEU A 83 -3.73 3.97 2.49
C LEU A 83 -5.04 4.61 2.97
N ILE A 84 -5.44 5.70 2.32
CA ILE A 84 -6.72 6.34 2.59
C ILE A 84 -7.75 5.76 1.62
N THR A 85 -8.80 5.17 2.15
CA THR A 85 -9.88 4.60 1.34
C THR A 85 -11.16 5.39 1.55
N ASP A 86 -12.06 5.29 0.58
CA ASP A 86 -13.39 5.89 0.73
C ASP A 86 -14.26 5.07 1.69
#